data_c463c7a7d2921da0bb2866c103edb33f
#
_entry.id   c463c7a7d2921da0bb2866c103edb33f
#
_cell.length_a   1.000
_cell.length_b   1.000
_cell.length_c   1.000
_cell.angle_alpha   90.00
_cell.angle_beta   90.00
_cell.angle_gamma   90.00
#
_symmetry.space_group_name_H-M   'P 1'
#
loop_
_entity.id
_entity.type
_entity.pdbx_description
1 polymer ?
#
loop_
_entity_poly.entity_id
_entity_poly.type
_entity_poly.pdbx_seq_one_letter_code
_entity_poly.pdbx_strand_id
1 'polypeptide(L)'
;VCERIFLPEKKELEAYDKTKTPLMSVETQRPMHQFDVVAFDVTFEMDYFHIPLMLRHGRVPIMGKDRTEFDPIVIAGGPCATFNPEPFADFIDAFIIGEGEGIVSRVLDIIRDGKMKGLDRHAILRQLADVSGVYVPSLYVPIYSEDGEFKGYHIAEGAPKTIKRHFEMLTSGGETVVATNYTEFGAMYIIEVARG
;
A
#
# COMPACT_ATOMS: atom_id res chain seq x y z
N VAL A 1 11.12 11.76 1.98
CA VAL A 1 10.45 12.54 0.93
C VAL A 1 9.28 11.72 0.43
N CYS A 2 8.08 12.32 0.32
CA CYS A 2 6.89 11.71 -0.26
C CYS A 2 6.65 12.33 -1.63
N GLU A 3 6.45 11.48 -2.64
CA GLU A 3 6.20 11.89 -4.02
C GLU A 3 5.00 11.13 -4.57
N ARG A 4 4.32 11.70 -5.56
CA ARG A 4 3.07 11.15 -6.12
C ARG A 4 3.31 10.53 -7.48
N ILE A 5 2.66 9.40 -7.70
CA ILE A 5 2.64 8.70 -8.99
C ILE A 5 1.19 8.48 -9.36
N PHE A 6 0.80 8.90 -10.55
CA PHE A 6 -0.54 8.71 -11.08
C PHE A 6 -0.52 7.67 -12.20
N LEU A 7 -1.63 6.95 -12.36
CA LEU A 7 -1.82 6.09 -13.52
C LEU A 7 -2.14 6.98 -14.74
N PRO A 8 -1.32 6.94 -15.79
CA PRO A 8 -1.59 7.70 -17.00
C PRO A 8 -2.81 7.16 -17.75
N GLU A 9 -3.39 7.97 -18.65
CA GLU A 9 -4.42 7.51 -19.55
C GLU A 9 -3.89 6.41 -20.49
N LYS A 10 -4.81 5.61 -21.06
CA LYS A 10 -4.46 4.47 -21.93
C LYS A 10 -3.52 4.85 -23.08
N LYS A 11 -3.75 6.00 -23.72
CA LYS A 11 -2.89 6.48 -24.83
C LYS A 11 -1.47 6.82 -24.36
N GLU A 12 -1.34 7.35 -23.17
CA GLU A 12 -0.05 7.66 -22.56
C GLU A 12 0.68 6.38 -22.16
N LEU A 13 -0.04 5.40 -21.57
CA LEU A 13 0.53 4.08 -21.26
C LEU A 13 1.09 3.39 -22.50
N GLU A 14 0.44 3.52 -23.67
CA GLU A 14 0.97 3.01 -24.94
C GLU A 14 2.30 3.70 -25.33
N ALA A 15 2.46 4.98 -25.02
CA ALA A 15 3.73 5.69 -25.24
C ALA A 15 4.81 5.23 -24.25
N TYR A 16 4.46 5.03 -22.97
CA TYR A 16 5.35 4.45 -21.98
C TYR A 16 5.85 3.05 -22.40
N ASP A 17 4.96 2.21 -22.90
CA ASP A 17 5.32 0.87 -23.39
C ASP A 17 6.27 0.94 -24.60
N LYS A 18 5.99 1.81 -25.59
CA LYS A 18 6.83 2.00 -26.79
C LYS A 18 8.24 2.50 -26.45
N THR A 19 8.33 3.43 -25.52
CA THR A 19 9.61 4.03 -25.08
C THR A 19 10.31 3.21 -24.00
N LYS A 20 9.63 2.18 -23.44
CA LYS A 20 10.08 1.41 -22.29
C LYS A 20 10.38 2.30 -21.08
N THR A 21 9.65 3.39 -20.94
CA THR A 21 9.80 4.31 -19.80
C THR A 21 8.99 3.77 -18.63
N PRO A 22 9.54 3.67 -17.40
CA PRO A 22 8.78 3.28 -16.22
C PRO A 22 7.87 4.41 -15.76
N LEU A 23 6.84 4.11 -14.95
CA LEU A 23 6.10 5.14 -14.24
C LEU A 23 7.03 5.90 -13.31
N MET A 24 6.88 7.22 -13.32
CA MET A 24 7.70 8.16 -12.56
C MET A 24 6.86 9.06 -11.68
N SER A 25 7.47 9.54 -10.61
CA SER A 25 6.84 10.55 -9.75
C SER A 25 6.69 11.88 -10.48
N VAL A 26 5.69 12.65 -10.05
CA VAL A 26 5.41 13.97 -10.62
C VAL A 26 6.44 15.01 -10.16
N GLU A 27 6.90 14.91 -8.94
CA GLU A 27 7.75 15.91 -8.31
C GLU A 27 9.18 15.88 -8.85
N THR A 28 9.84 14.73 -8.83
CA THR A 28 11.25 14.63 -9.24
C THR A 28 11.47 13.76 -10.48
N GLN A 29 10.41 13.20 -11.06
CA GLN A 29 10.48 12.23 -12.17
C GLN A 29 11.34 11.01 -11.82
N ARG A 30 11.31 10.59 -10.58
CA ARG A 30 11.98 9.39 -10.10
C ARG A 30 11.17 8.14 -10.45
N PRO A 31 11.78 7.11 -11.05
CA PRO A 31 11.10 5.85 -11.35
C PRO A 31 10.53 5.16 -10.11
N MET A 32 9.31 4.60 -10.22
CA MET A 32 8.58 3.97 -9.11
C MET A 32 9.40 2.90 -8.38
N HIS A 33 10.12 2.05 -9.11
CA HIS A 33 10.95 0.99 -8.53
C HIS A 33 12.16 1.48 -7.74
N GLN A 34 12.49 2.77 -7.80
CA GLN A 34 13.61 3.35 -7.06
C GLN A 34 13.22 3.95 -5.71
N PHE A 35 11.95 3.87 -5.33
CA PHE A 35 11.51 4.26 -4.00
C PHE A 35 11.68 3.11 -3.00
N ASP A 36 11.82 3.44 -1.73
CA ASP A 36 11.89 2.45 -0.66
C ASP A 36 10.53 1.85 -0.34
N VAL A 37 9.48 2.65 -0.53
CA VAL A 37 8.07 2.29 -0.28
C VAL A 37 7.22 2.79 -1.41
N VAL A 38 6.29 1.97 -1.85
CA VAL A 38 5.17 2.34 -2.74
C VAL A 38 3.89 2.15 -1.95
N ALA A 39 3.11 3.23 -1.83
CA ALA A 39 1.87 3.22 -1.05
C ALA A 39 0.66 3.48 -1.95
N PHE A 40 -0.37 2.66 -1.79
CA PHE A 40 -1.66 2.80 -2.47
C PHE A 40 -2.74 3.15 -1.46
N ASP A 41 -3.52 4.19 -1.76
CA ASP A 41 -4.78 4.47 -1.09
C ASP A 41 -5.92 3.92 -1.95
N VAL A 42 -6.64 2.92 -1.41
CA VAL A 42 -7.69 2.21 -2.13
C VAL A 42 -9.04 2.65 -1.58
N THR A 43 -9.57 3.70 -2.18
CA THR A 43 -10.85 4.30 -1.78
C THR A 43 -12.04 3.71 -2.52
N PHE A 44 -11.82 3.12 -3.68
CA PHE A 44 -12.85 2.57 -4.55
C PHE A 44 -12.47 1.18 -5.07
N GLU A 45 -13.42 0.25 -5.18
CA GLU A 45 -13.15 -1.15 -5.52
C GLU A 45 -12.57 -1.34 -6.91
N MET A 46 -12.87 -0.44 -7.85
CA MET A 46 -12.29 -0.52 -9.20
C MET A 46 -10.80 -0.16 -9.25
N ASP A 47 -10.28 0.53 -8.23
CA ASP A 47 -8.84 0.83 -8.13
C ASP A 47 -7.99 -0.42 -7.96
N TYR A 48 -8.60 -1.48 -7.53
CA TYR A 48 -8.00 -2.78 -7.43
C TYR A 48 -7.33 -3.25 -8.74
N PHE A 49 -7.96 -3.04 -9.87
CA PHE A 49 -7.38 -3.41 -11.15
C PHE A 49 -6.21 -2.50 -11.58
N HIS A 50 -6.12 -1.31 -10.99
CA HIS A 50 -5.06 -0.36 -11.29
C HIS A 50 -3.73 -0.71 -10.60
N ILE A 51 -3.78 -1.35 -9.43
CA ILE A 51 -2.58 -1.69 -8.65
C ILE A 51 -1.60 -2.57 -9.46
N PRO A 52 -1.99 -3.76 -9.95
CA PRO A 52 -1.06 -4.60 -10.72
C PRO A 52 -0.61 -3.92 -12.03
N LEU A 53 -1.45 -3.07 -12.62
CA LEU A 53 -1.09 -2.30 -13.80
C LEU A 53 0.00 -1.27 -13.47
N MET A 54 -0.15 -0.51 -12.37
CA MET A 54 0.84 0.46 -11.92
C MET A 54 2.16 -0.21 -11.52
N LEU A 55 2.10 -1.33 -10.79
CA LEU A 55 3.30 -2.09 -10.40
C LEU A 55 4.07 -2.55 -11.65
N ARG A 56 3.36 -3.10 -12.65
CA ARG A 56 3.97 -3.54 -13.93
C ARG A 56 4.68 -2.38 -14.64
N HIS A 57 3.98 -1.27 -14.85
CA HIS A 57 4.55 -0.11 -15.53
C HIS A 57 5.60 0.61 -14.68
N GLY A 58 5.50 0.51 -13.35
CA GLY A 58 6.50 0.98 -12.40
C GLY A 58 7.76 0.10 -12.30
N ARG A 59 7.78 -1.05 -12.99
CA ARG A 59 8.84 -2.07 -12.90
C ARG A 59 9.04 -2.63 -11.49
N VAL A 60 7.98 -2.72 -10.73
CA VAL A 60 7.95 -3.41 -9.44
C VAL A 60 7.34 -4.78 -9.68
N PRO A 61 7.91 -5.88 -9.17
CA PRO A 61 7.32 -7.19 -9.31
C PRO A 61 5.88 -7.19 -8.77
N ILE A 62 4.93 -7.70 -9.58
CA ILE A 62 3.49 -7.61 -9.25
C ILE A 62 3.19 -8.41 -8.00
N MET A 63 3.64 -9.67 -7.96
CA MET A 63 3.40 -10.53 -6.82
C MET A 63 4.38 -10.23 -5.69
N GLY A 64 3.87 -10.11 -4.46
CA GLY A 64 4.70 -9.86 -3.28
C GLY A 64 5.80 -10.90 -3.07
N LYS A 65 5.50 -12.18 -3.36
CA LYS A 65 6.46 -13.29 -3.26
C LYS A 65 7.65 -13.21 -4.22
N ASP A 66 7.53 -12.44 -5.31
CA ASP A 66 8.58 -12.30 -6.32
C ASP A 66 9.49 -11.10 -6.03
N ARG A 67 9.21 -10.32 -4.98
CA ARG A 67 9.99 -9.15 -4.57
C ARG A 67 11.18 -9.55 -3.71
N THR A 68 12.28 -8.87 -3.93
CA THR A 68 13.53 -9.01 -3.19
C THR A 68 13.77 -7.82 -2.24
N GLU A 69 14.87 -7.84 -1.52
CA GLU A 69 15.33 -6.72 -0.68
C GLU A 69 15.61 -5.42 -1.46
N PHE A 70 15.83 -5.52 -2.77
CA PHE A 70 16.09 -4.37 -3.65
C PHE A 70 14.81 -3.70 -4.15
N ASP A 71 13.67 -4.40 -4.05
CA ASP A 71 12.39 -3.88 -4.49
C ASP A 71 11.73 -3.04 -3.39
N PRO A 72 10.85 -2.07 -3.73
CA PRO A 72 10.09 -1.33 -2.74
C PRO A 72 9.22 -2.24 -1.87
N ILE A 73 9.00 -1.88 -0.63
CA ILE A 73 7.91 -2.41 0.18
C ILE A 73 6.61 -1.79 -0.34
N VAL A 74 5.67 -2.60 -0.75
CA VAL A 74 4.37 -2.16 -1.27
C VAL A 74 3.34 -2.23 -0.15
N ILE A 75 2.80 -1.08 0.22
CA ILE A 75 1.76 -0.98 1.25
C ILE A 75 0.45 -0.48 0.66
N ALA A 76 -0.65 -0.83 1.27
CA ALA A 76 -1.96 -0.30 0.92
C ALA A 76 -2.79 0.03 2.15
N GLY A 77 -3.68 1.00 2.00
CA GLY A 77 -4.65 1.42 3.00
C GLY A 77 -5.92 1.92 2.34
N GLY A 78 -6.74 2.62 3.10
CA GLY A 78 -8.00 3.18 2.64
C GLY A 78 -9.21 2.29 2.97
N PRO A 79 -10.43 2.75 2.66
CA PRO A 79 -11.67 2.08 3.01
C PRO A 79 -11.75 0.64 2.48
N CYS A 80 -11.47 0.42 1.20
CA CYS A 80 -11.57 -0.91 0.59
C CYS A 80 -10.59 -1.89 1.22
N ALA A 81 -9.33 -1.49 1.46
CA ALA A 81 -8.33 -2.29 2.15
C ALA A 81 -8.75 -2.62 3.59
N THR A 82 -9.42 -1.67 4.26
CA THR A 82 -9.94 -1.87 5.63
C THR A 82 -11.10 -2.87 5.65
N PHE A 83 -12.00 -2.83 4.67
CA PHE A 83 -13.14 -3.73 4.61
C PHE A 83 -12.76 -5.15 4.16
N ASN A 84 -11.92 -5.27 3.13
CA ASN A 84 -11.48 -6.57 2.64
C ASN A 84 -10.13 -6.48 1.90
N PRO A 85 -9.00 -6.72 2.58
CA PRO A 85 -7.67 -6.71 1.96
C PRO A 85 -7.38 -7.97 1.11
N GLU A 86 -8.11 -9.07 1.33
CA GLU A 86 -7.81 -10.39 0.76
C GLU A 86 -7.73 -10.44 -0.78
N PRO A 87 -8.59 -9.74 -1.57
CA PRO A 87 -8.47 -9.74 -3.02
C PRO A 87 -7.11 -9.28 -3.55
N PHE A 88 -6.32 -8.57 -2.73
CA PHE A 88 -4.98 -8.04 -3.08
C PHE A 88 -3.85 -8.61 -2.24
N ALA A 89 -4.13 -9.56 -1.38
CA ALA A 89 -3.14 -10.17 -0.49
C ALA A 89 -1.86 -10.58 -1.22
N ASP A 90 -1.97 -11.08 -2.44
CA ASP A 90 -0.83 -11.50 -3.24
C ASP A 90 0.02 -10.34 -3.81
N PHE A 91 -0.56 -9.14 -3.93
CA PHE A 91 0.09 -7.98 -4.57
C PHE A 91 0.68 -6.99 -3.56
N ILE A 92 0.24 -7.02 -2.31
CA ILE A 92 0.58 -6.06 -1.27
C ILE A 92 1.40 -6.74 -0.18
N ASP A 93 2.46 -6.08 0.27
CA ASP A 93 3.32 -6.62 1.33
C ASP A 93 2.74 -6.37 2.73
N ALA A 94 2.10 -5.23 2.92
CA ALA A 94 1.44 -4.89 4.18
C ALA A 94 0.23 -3.96 3.96
N PHE A 95 -0.86 -4.22 4.66
CA PHE A 95 -2.03 -3.35 4.70
C PHE A 95 -2.10 -2.59 6.01
N ILE A 96 -2.54 -1.34 5.94
CA ILE A 96 -2.97 -0.56 7.10
C ILE A 96 -4.47 -0.66 7.19
N ILE A 97 -4.96 -1.32 8.24
CA ILE A 97 -6.38 -1.58 8.48
C ILE A 97 -6.91 -0.51 9.44
N GLY A 98 -7.70 0.41 8.91
CA GLY A 98 -8.27 1.55 9.63
C GLY A 98 -7.66 2.88 9.21
N GLU A 99 -7.51 3.78 10.16
CA GLU A 99 -7.04 5.14 9.93
C GLU A 99 -5.53 5.19 9.74
N GLY A 100 -5.06 6.06 8.83
CA GLY A 100 -3.65 6.18 8.49
C GLY A 100 -2.84 7.06 9.43
N GLU A 101 -3.50 7.91 10.21
CA GLU A 101 -2.86 8.86 11.09
C GLU A 101 -2.00 8.13 12.15
N GLY A 102 -0.83 8.66 12.41
CA GLY A 102 0.12 8.09 13.35
C GLY A 102 0.75 6.77 12.90
N ILE A 103 -0.06 5.81 12.45
CA ILE A 103 0.40 4.47 12.07
C ILE A 103 1.27 4.50 10.79
N VAL A 104 0.94 5.34 9.80
CA VAL A 104 1.75 5.45 8.57
C VAL A 104 3.18 5.86 8.91
N SER A 105 3.36 6.87 9.75
CA SER A 105 4.69 7.32 10.17
C SER A 105 5.46 6.20 10.87
N ARG A 106 4.81 5.45 11.75
CA ARG A 106 5.42 4.31 12.44
C ARG A 106 5.84 3.19 11.49
N VAL A 107 5.00 2.86 10.50
CA VAL A 107 5.31 1.87 9.45
C VAL A 107 6.52 2.32 8.63
N LEU A 108 6.55 3.59 8.21
CA LEU A 108 7.67 4.15 7.45
C LEU A 108 8.97 4.17 8.25
N ASP A 109 8.91 4.48 9.55
CA ASP A 109 10.08 4.46 10.44
C ASP A 109 10.65 3.05 10.57
N ILE A 110 9.80 2.03 10.74
CA ILE A 110 10.24 0.62 10.81
C ILE A 110 10.94 0.21 9.52
N ILE A 111 10.36 0.55 8.35
CA ILE A 111 10.96 0.22 7.04
C ILE A 111 12.31 0.93 6.88
N ARG A 112 12.37 2.23 7.17
CA ARG A 112 13.61 3.01 7.10
C ARG A 112 14.69 2.40 7.99
N ASP A 113 14.36 2.18 9.26
CA ASP A 113 15.32 1.69 10.25
C ASP A 113 15.78 0.26 9.95
N GLY A 114 14.87 -0.58 9.44
CA GLY A 114 15.18 -1.93 8.97
C GLY A 114 16.17 -1.91 7.80
N LYS A 115 15.90 -1.08 6.78
CA LYS A 115 16.83 -0.91 5.65
C LYS A 115 18.18 -0.34 6.08
N MET A 116 18.21 0.65 6.95
CA MET A 116 19.46 1.21 7.47
C MET A 116 20.29 0.19 8.25
N LYS A 117 19.65 -0.77 8.92
CA LYS A 117 20.30 -1.87 9.63
C LYS A 117 20.67 -3.05 8.72
N GLY A 118 20.33 -2.99 7.43
CA GLY A 118 20.56 -4.08 6.49
C GLY A 118 19.72 -5.33 6.75
N LEU A 119 18.55 -5.18 7.34
CA LEU A 119 17.60 -6.29 7.52
C LEU A 119 17.07 -6.72 6.17
N ASP A 120 16.86 -8.03 6.00
CA ASP A 120 16.17 -8.56 4.85
C ASP A 120 14.68 -8.17 4.84
N ARG A 121 14.05 -8.31 3.68
CA ARG A 121 12.64 -7.96 3.49
C ARG A 121 11.73 -8.68 4.48
N HIS A 122 11.95 -9.96 4.71
CA HIS A 122 11.12 -10.77 5.59
C HIS A 122 11.21 -10.27 7.04
N ALA A 123 12.40 -9.92 7.52
CA ALA A 123 12.59 -9.38 8.87
C ALA A 123 11.87 -8.02 9.04
N ILE A 124 11.89 -7.16 8.01
CA ILE A 124 11.14 -5.90 8.02
C ILE A 124 9.63 -6.17 8.09
N LEU A 125 9.12 -7.06 7.25
CA LEU A 125 7.69 -7.42 7.23
C LEU A 125 7.23 -8.04 8.57
N ARG A 126 8.08 -8.83 9.21
CA ARG A 126 7.81 -9.35 10.57
C ARG A 126 7.65 -8.22 11.59
N GLN A 127 8.55 -7.23 11.58
CA GLN A 127 8.44 -6.07 12.47
C GLN A 127 7.19 -5.23 12.18
N LEU A 128 6.76 -5.14 10.92
CA LEU A 128 5.52 -4.47 10.56
C LEU A 128 4.29 -5.20 11.13
N ALA A 129 4.30 -6.53 11.17
CA ALA A 129 3.20 -7.32 11.72
C ALA A 129 3.01 -7.13 13.23
N ASP A 130 4.02 -6.65 13.96
CA ASP A 130 3.93 -6.31 15.38
C ASP A 130 3.19 -4.98 15.63
N VAL A 131 2.94 -4.20 14.58
CA VAL A 131 2.19 -2.94 14.68
C VAL A 131 0.70 -3.23 14.66
N SER A 132 0.00 -2.84 15.72
CA SER A 132 -1.47 -2.98 15.77
C SER A 132 -2.12 -2.20 14.62
N GLY A 133 -2.95 -2.87 13.83
CA GLY A 133 -3.55 -2.29 12.62
C GLY A 133 -2.81 -2.61 11.32
N VAL A 134 -1.67 -3.29 11.38
CA VAL A 134 -0.96 -3.73 10.18
C VAL A 134 -1.23 -5.21 9.92
N TYR A 135 -1.67 -5.52 8.70
CA TYR A 135 -1.84 -6.87 8.20
C TYR A 135 -0.76 -7.17 7.15
N VAL A 136 0.03 -8.22 7.36
CA VAL A 136 1.09 -8.69 6.46
C VAL A 136 0.67 -10.03 5.86
N PRO A 137 0.09 -10.07 4.65
CA PRO A 137 -0.52 -11.29 4.07
C PRO A 137 0.40 -12.49 4.02
N SER A 138 1.68 -12.31 3.73
CA SER A 138 2.66 -13.39 3.62
C SER A 138 2.83 -14.22 4.91
N LEU A 139 2.32 -13.73 6.05
CA LEU A 139 2.33 -14.46 7.32
C LEU A 139 1.08 -15.32 7.54
N TYR A 140 0.13 -15.32 6.60
CA TYR A 140 -1.14 -16.03 6.70
C TYR A 140 -1.37 -16.85 5.44
N VAL A 141 -1.14 -18.16 5.52
CA VAL A 141 -1.32 -19.06 4.39
C VAL A 141 -2.73 -19.68 4.47
N PRO A 142 -3.61 -19.41 3.50
CA PRO A 142 -4.95 -19.98 3.52
C PRO A 142 -4.92 -21.49 3.36
N ILE A 143 -5.78 -22.17 4.14
CA ILE A 143 -5.95 -23.61 4.12
C ILE A 143 -7.29 -23.93 3.49
N TYR A 144 -7.28 -24.78 2.46
CA TYR A 144 -8.47 -25.28 1.78
C TYR A 144 -8.61 -26.79 1.98
N SER A 145 -9.86 -27.29 2.01
CA SER A 145 -10.12 -28.72 1.91
C SER A 145 -9.92 -29.22 0.48
N GLU A 146 -9.98 -30.53 0.28
CA GLU A 146 -9.92 -31.17 -1.05
C GLU A 146 -11.03 -30.68 -1.99
N ASP A 147 -12.18 -30.32 -1.44
CA ASP A 147 -13.34 -29.78 -2.16
C ASP A 147 -13.23 -28.26 -2.43
N GLY A 148 -12.12 -27.63 -2.05
CA GLY A 148 -11.89 -26.18 -2.26
C GLY A 148 -12.55 -25.26 -1.22
N GLU A 149 -13.12 -25.80 -0.14
CA GLU A 149 -13.67 -24.96 0.94
C GLU A 149 -12.56 -24.37 1.81
N PHE A 150 -12.67 -23.07 2.11
CA PHE A 150 -11.77 -22.40 3.03
C PHE A 150 -11.93 -22.94 4.46
N LYS A 151 -10.84 -23.36 5.08
CA LYS A 151 -10.79 -23.93 6.45
C LYS A 151 -10.09 -23.02 7.48
N GLY A 152 -9.53 -21.91 7.06
CA GLY A 152 -8.79 -20.98 7.91
C GLY A 152 -7.41 -20.68 7.36
N TYR A 153 -6.55 -20.16 8.24
CA TYR A 153 -5.18 -19.83 7.89
C TYR A 153 -4.18 -20.63 8.73
N HIS A 154 -3.09 -21.05 8.10
CA HIS A 154 -1.86 -21.32 8.82
C HIS A 154 -1.18 -19.97 9.09
N ILE A 155 -1.10 -19.59 10.37
CA ILE A 155 -0.54 -18.31 10.80
C ILE A 155 0.91 -18.54 11.21
N ALA A 156 1.83 -17.76 10.65
CA ALA A 156 3.24 -17.85 10.99
C ALA A 156 3.45 -17.56 12.49
N GLU A 157 4.43 -18.24 13.10
CA GLU A 157 4.75 -18.07 14.51
C GLU A 157 5.03 -16.59 14.84
N GLY A 158 4.43 -16.09 15.91
CA GLY A 158 4.52 -14.69 16.35
C GLY A 158 3.62 -13.71 15.60
N ALA A 159 2.95 -14.10 14.50
CA ALA A 159 1.99 -13.23 13.85
C ALA A 159 0.67 -13.15 14.63
N PRO A 160 0.01 -11.98 14.67
CA PRO A 160 -1.23 -11.81 15.44
C PRO A 160 -2.37 -12.63 14.82
N LYS A 161 -3.15 -13.35 15.67
CA LYS A 161 -4.31 -14.12 15.20
C LYS A 161 -5.47 -13.26 14.71
N THR A 162 -5.49 -12.00 15.11
CA THR A 162 -6.55 -11.04 14.76
C THR A 162 -5.91 -9.69 14.53
N ILE A 163 -6.19 -9.10 13.38
CA ILE A 163 -5.79 -7.74 13.08
C ILE A 163 -6.86 -6.79 13.62
N LYS A 164 -6.45 -5.88 14.47
CA LYS A 164 -7.35 -4.86 15.03
C LYS A 164 -7.33 -3.65 14.12
N ARG A 165 -8.52 -3.11 13.81
CA ARG A 165 -8.62 -1.83 13.11
C ARG A 165 -7.90 -0.75 13.92
N HIS A 166 -7.00 -0.02 13.28
CA HIS A 166 -6.40 1.17 13.87
C HIS A 166 -7.41 2.30 13.91
N PHE A 167 -7.45 2.98 15.03
CA PHE A 167 -8.27 4.16 15.25
C PHE A 167 -7.42 5.22 15.92
N GLU A 168 -7.45 6.44 15.41
CA GLU A 168 -6.75 7.59 15.99
C GLU A 168 -7.77 8.70 16.28
N MET A 169 -7.71 9.25 17.47
CA MET A 169 -8.52 10.43 17.78
C MET A 169 -7.86 11.66 17.16
N LEU A 170 -8.50 12.22 16.16
CA LEU A 170 -8.00 13.42 15.49
C LEU A 170 -7.97 14.60 16.46
N THR A 171 -6.79 15.16 16.66
CA THR A 171 -6.57 16.36 17.45
C THR A 171 -6.61 17.64 16.61
N SER A 172 -6.55 17.49 15.27
CA SER A 172 -6.70 18.56 14.28
C SER A 172 -7.46 18.02 13.07
N GLY A 173 -8.26 18.84 12.41
CA GLY A 173 -8.92 18.48 11.16
C GLY A 173 -7.90 18.18 10.06
N GLY A 174 -8.22 17.21 9.18
CA GLY A 174 -7.46 17.01 7.96
C GLY A 174 -7.60 18.23 7.04
N GLU A 175 -6.49 18.74 6.56
CA GLU A 175 -6.47 19.86 5.62
C GLU A 175 -5.89 19.44 4.28
N THR A 176 -6.45 19.97 3.20
CA THR A 176 -5.90 19.77 1.85
C THR A 176 -4.59 20.53 1.71
N VAL A 177 -3.50 19.80 1.50
CA VAL A 177 -2.15 20.37 1.30
C VAL A 177 -1.94 20.82 -0.15
N VAL A 178 -2.71 20.23 -1.10
CA VAL A 178 -2.59 20.51 -2.52
C VAL A 178 -3.78 21.37 -2.97
N ALA A 179 -3.51 22.64 -3.24
CA ALA A 179 -4.48 23.54 -3.85
C ALA A 179 -4.33 23.50 -5.38
N THR A 180 -5.35 23.02 -6.07
CA THR A 180 -5.39 22.98 -7.55
C THR A 180 -6.82 23.15 -8.03
N ASN A 181 -7.00 23.81 -9.19
CA ASN A 181 -8.29 23.92 -9.86
C ASN A 181 -8.71 22.64 -10.62
N TYR A 182 -7.83 21.63 -10.65
CA TYR A 182 -8.03 20.36 -11.37
C TYR A 182 -8.46 19.23 -10.43
N THR A 183 -9.22 19.55 -9.38
CA THR A 183 -9.84 18.53 -8.52
C THR A 183 -11.26 18.24 -8.99
N GLU A 184 -11.76 17.05 -8.69
CA GLU A 184 -13.16 16.67 -8.94
C GLU A 184 -14.16 17.65 -8.30
N PHE A 185 -13.80 18.22 -7.17
CA PHE A 185 -14.62 19.19 -6.42
C PHE A 185 -14.39 20.66 -6.84
N GLY A 186 -13.52 20.93 -7.81
CA GLY A 186 -13.18 22.28 -8.26
C GLY A 186 -12.50 23.12 -7.17
N ALA A 187 -12.76 24.44 -7.16
CA ALA A 187 -12.16 25.37 -6.20
C ALA A 187 -12.91 25.36 -4.85
N MET A 188 -12.97 24.20 -4.19
CA MET A 188 -13.60 24.04 -2.87
C MET A 188 -12.56 23.73 -1.80
N TYR A 189 -12.74 24.29 -0.61
CA TYR A 189 -12.01 23.92 0.58
C TYR A 189 -12.79 22.83 1.32
N ILE A 190 -12.17 21.68 1.49
CA ILE A 190 -12.78 20.52 2.14
C ILE A 190 -12.24 20.40 3.55
N ILE A 191 -13.14 20.36 4.54
CA ILE A 191 -12.81 20.12 5.94
C ILE A 191 -13.49 18.82 6.36
N GLU A 192 -12.70 17.89 6.89
CA GLU A 192 -13.24 16.69 7.51
C GLU A 192 -13.71 17.01 8.93
N VAL A 193 -15.01 16.86 9.20
CA VAL A 193 -15.60 17.16 10.52
C VAL A 193 -15.89 15.90 11.34
N ALA A 194 -16.03 14.75 10.71
CA ALA A 194 -16.26 13.48 11.37
C ALA A 194 -15.95 12.29 10.45
N ARG A 195 -15.56 11.20 11.04
CA ARG A 195 -15.48 9.87 10.41
C ARG A 195 -16.53 8.97 11.04
N GLY A 196 -17.35 8.32 10.21
CA GLY A 196 -18.38 7.40 10.65
C GLY A 196 -17.86 6.05 11.13
#